data_33d731c8dbffe7212163335444fef1db
#
_entry.id   33d731c8dbffe7212163335444fef1db
#
_cell.length_a   1.000
_cell.length_b   1.000
_cell.length_c   1.000
_cell.angle_alpha   90.00
_cell.angle_beta   90.00
_cell.angle_gamma   90.00
#
_symmetry.space_group_name_H-M   'P 1'
#
loop_
_entity.id
_entity.type
_entity.pdbx_description
1 polymer ?
#
loop_
_entity_poly.entity_id
_entity_poly.type
_entity_poly.pdbx_seq_one_letter_code
_entity_poly.pdbx_strand_id
1 'polypeptide(L)'
;LTTTTTEMLQAIQNGDLQKINSLFEYFLMNEEPEAQYEIADLFMQYGYLNEANRVYEHLQFIFPNEAQLSIDRASVLIELGEEDEALQLLMGIDNEAPEYPQSLLLLADYYQMQGLYEVAEQRINEALEIMPHEPLLKFAKAELLFETGRFSEAVRLYEELHEKEKNVAGVLLSTRLAEVYRAGGGYETALDYYMEALEEIVTPDLLFGSGYAAFQCEKFELAIKQLEDLKELDPDYFSAYLLLAESFAMLEDNKNAYKVILEGIKRDEYEKSFYLFAGKIALKNHLTDEAIDHLQQAIALDPEYMEAILVLMSIYAGEERYSDIIALYEDLKNEEFDWSALYPIVADAYSEEEQVNRAYEIYKLAYNEFKEDASFLSKYCYFLIEDGQRHEARKIALQLNALQPYEQQWLDLLDTLE
;
A
#
# COMPACT_ATOMS: atom_id res chain seq x y z
N LEU A 1 44.13 -17.41 12.33
CA LEU A 1 43.66 -16.33 13.21
C LEU A 1 44.58 -16.26 14.42
N THR A 2 45.06 -15.07 14.74
CA THR A 2 45.81 -14.80 15.96
C THR A 2 44.90 -14.82 17.17
N THR A 3 45.48 -14.78 18.37
CA THR A 3 44.70 -14.68 19.62
C THR A 3 43.89 -13.39 19.65
N THR A 4 44.46 -12.27 19.18
CA THR A 4 43.80 -10.94 19.13
C THR A 4 42.62 -10.93 18.17
N THR A 5 42.80 -11.44 16.96
CA THR A 5 41.71 -11.57 15.97
C THR A 5 40.56 -12.41 16.51
N THR A 6 40.86 -13.54 17.16
CA THR A 6 39.85 -14.42 17.78
C THR A 6 39.10 -13.70 18.91
N GLU A 7 39.83 -12.96 19.77
CA GLU A 7 39.19 -12.18 20.84
C GLU A 7 38.35 -11.02 20.31
N MET A 8 38.80 -10.36 19.25
CA MET A 8 38.02 -9.30 18.56
C MET A 8 36.72 -9.85 17.99
N LEU A 9 36.78 -10.97 17.26
CA LEU A 9 35.61 -11.65 16.72
C LEU A 9 34.59 -12.00 17.80
N GLN A 10 35.06 -12.60 18.92
CA GLN A 10 34.18 -12.89 20.05
C GLN A 10 33.56 -11.64 20.68
N ALA A 11 34.33 -10.55 20.79
CA ALA A 11 33.83 -9.29 21.35
C ALA A 11 32.75 -8.69 20.45
N ILE A 12 32.91 -8.72 19.11
CA ILE A 12 31.92 -8.26 18.13
C ILE A 12 30.63 -9.09 18.27
N GLN A 13 30.73 -10.42 18.24
CA GLN A 13 29.58 -11.33 18.34
C GLN A 13 28.80 -11.20 19.66
N ASN A 14 29.50 -10.87 20.76
CA ASN A 14 28.88 -10.71 22.08
C ASN A 14 28.43 -9.26 22.36
N GLY A 15 28.67 -8.31 21.47
CA GLY A 15 28.32 -6.92 21.69
C GLY A 15 29.17 -6.22 22.78
N ASP A 16 30.38 -6.71 23.06
CA ASP A 16 31.25 -6.20 24.11
C ASP A 16 32.08 -5.00 23.63
N LEU A 17 31.45 -3.81 23.62
CA LEU A 17 32.07 -2.55 23.22
C LEU A 17 33.32 -2.20 24.04
N GLN A 18 33.35 -2.55 25.34
CA GLN A 18 34.53 -2.23 26.17
C GLN A 18 35.73 -3.06 25.72
N LYS A 19 35.50 -4.32 25.40
CA LYS A 19 36.57 -5.21 24.92
C LYS A 19 37.00 -4.83 23.50
N ILE A 20 36.06 -4.50 22.59
CA ILE A 20 36.37 -3.99 21.26
C ILE A 20 37.30 -2.79 21.37
N ASN A 21 36.93 -1.77 22.12
CA ASN A 21 37.73 -0.55 22.31
C ASN A 21 39.11 -0.84 22.91
N SER A 22 39.21 -1.77 23.83
CA SER A 22 40.50 -2.11 24.47
C SER A 22 41.48 -2.84 23.53
N LEU A 23 40.96 -3.59 22.55
CA LEU A 23 41.76 -4.35 21.59
C LEU A 23 42.06 -3.56 20.30
N PHE A 24 41.25 -2.56 19.97
CA PHE A 24 41.17 -1.95 18.66
C PHE A 24 42.51 -1.36 18.15
N GLU A 25 43.19 -0.53 18.97
CA GLU A 25 44.47 0.08 18.59
C GLU A 25 45.58 -0.97 18.42
N TYR A 26 45.60 -1.99 19.32
CA TYR A 26 46.56 -3.06 19.18
C TYR A 26 46.29 -3.91 17.92
N PHE A 27 45.02 -4.15 17.63
CA PHE A 27 44.57 -4.86 16.44
C PHE A 27 45.01 -4.17 15.16
N LEU A 28 44.75 -2.87 15.01
CA LEU A 28 45.18 -2.09 13.86
C LEU A 28 46.70 -2.07 13.62
N MET A 29 47.50 -2.12 14.69
CA MET A 29 48.95 -1.99 14.58
C MET A 29 49.67 -3.35 14.40
N ASN A 30 49.07 -4.45 14.76
CA ASN A 30 49.80 -5.71 14.91
C ASN A 30 49.21 -6.89 14.12
N GLU A 31 47.99 -6.75 13.62
CA GLU A 31 47.36 -7.82 12.83
C GLU A 31 47.66 -7.63 11.34
N GLU A 32 47.66 -8.74 10.62
CA GLU A 32 47.87 -8.72 9.18
C GLU A 32 46.70 -8.04 8.43
N PRO A 33 46.95 -7.35 7.32
CA PRO A 33 45.91 -6.61 6.57
C PRO A 33 44.70 -7.46 6.18
N GLU A 34 44.89 -8.73 5.82
CA GLU A 34 43.79 -9.64 5.48
C GLU A 34 42.87 -9.89 6.67
N ALA A 35 43.43 -10.05 7.89
CA ALA A 35 42.64 -10.23 9.10
C ALA A 35 41.94 -8.93 9.50
N GLN A 36 42.56 -7.78 9.24
CA GLN A 36 41.93 -6.47 9.45
C GLN A 36 40.71 -6.29 8.53
N TYR A 37 40.85 -6.65 7.26
CA TYR A 37 39.77 -6.57 6.30
C TYR A 37 38.57 -7.47 6.69
N GLU A 38 38.83 -8.74 7.02
CA GLU A 38 37.78 -9.66 7.49
C GLU A 38 37.03 -9.13 8.73
N ILE A 39 37.74 -8.51 9.66
CA ILE A 39 37.12 -7.92 10.85
C ILE A 39 36.34 -6.63 10.50
N ALA A 40 36.79 -5.83 9.52
CA ALA A 40 36.06 -4.67 9.04
C ALA A 40 34.69 -5.07 8.47
N ASP A 41 34.64 -6.14 7.67
CA ASP A 41 33.39 -6.69 7.13
C ASP A 41 32.45 -7.16 8.26
N LEU A 42 33.01 -7.77 9.31
CA LEU A 42 32.22 -8.14 10.48
C LEU A 42 31.72 -6.92 11.27
N PHE A 43 32.52 -5.88 11.42
CA PHE A 43 32.05 -4.64 12.02
C PHE A 43 30.88 -4.03 11.25
N MET A 44 30.91 -4.05 9.92
CA MET A 44 29.79 -3.68 9.06
C MET A 44 28.53 -4.51 9.37
N GLN A 45 28.66 -5.84 9.31
CA GLN A 45 27.53 -6.75 9.54
C GLN A 45 26.86 -6.60 10.90
N TYR A 46 27.63 -6.24 11.93
CA TYR A 46 27.14 -6.04 13.29
C TYR A 46 26.82 -4.56 13.63
N GLY A 47 26.92 -3.65 12.63
CA GLY A 47 26.55 -2.23 12.79
C GLY A 47 27.58 -1.37 13.53
N TYR A 48 28.85 -1.83 13.67
CA TYR A 48 29.96 -1.05 14.23
C TYR A 48 30.62 -0.21 13.15
N LEU A 49 29.85 0.69 12.54
CA LEU A 49 30.25 1.44 11.35
C LEU A 49 31.47 2.33 11.57
N ASN A 50 31.60 2.97 12.72
CA ASN A 50 32.77 3.81 13.04
C ASN A 50 34.06 2.99 13.11
N GLU A 51 34.01 1.81 13.71
CA GLU A 51 35.15 0.89 13.78
C GLU A 51 35.50 0.36 12.39
N ALA A 52 34.51 -0.02 11.59
CA ALA A 52 34.72 -0.42 10.19
C ALA A 52 35.39 0.68 9.38
N ASN A 53 34.88 1.93 9.41
CA ASN A 53 35.47 3.07 8.72
C ASN A 53 36.96 3.26 9.10
N ARG A 54 37.29 3.21 10.38
CA ARG A 54 38.68 3.36 10.85
C ARG A 54 39.60 2.23 10.36
N VAL A 55 39.09 0.99 10.28
CA VAL A 55 39.90 -0.12 9.73
C VAL A 55 40.13 0.09 8.24
N TYR A 56 39.09 0.40 7.47
CA TYR A 56 39.23 0.65 6.03
C TYR A 56 40.12 1.87 5.75
N GLU A 57 40.01 2.95 6.53
CA GLU A 57 40.90 4.12 6.42
C GLU A 57 42.36 3.75 6.67
N HIS A 58 42.64 2.92 7.68
CA HIS A 58 43.98 2.41 7.95
C HIS A 58 44.50 1.52 6.81
N LEU A 59 43.66 0.64 6.27
CA LEU A 59 44.03 -0.20 5.14
C LEU A 59 44.27 0.62 3.87
N GLN A 60 43.50 1.66 3.60
CA GLN A 60 43.71 2.60 2.48
C GLN A 60 45.04 3.34 2.60
N PHE A 61 45.44 3.70 3.84
CA PHE A 61 46.76 4.33 4.04
C PHE A 61 47.90 3.38 3.67
N ILE A 62 47.76 2.07 3.91
CA ILE A 62 48.75 1.04 3.57
C ILE A 62 48.70 0.71 2.07
N PHE A 63 47.50 0.62 1.49
CA PHE A 63 47.22 0.23 0.12
C PHE A 63 46.44 1.31 -0.64
N PRO A 64 47.07 2.46 -0.95
CA PRO A 64 46.34 3.61 -1.49
C PRO A 64 45.78 3.43 -2.91
N ASN A 65 46.21 2.41 -3.64
CA ASN A 65 45.77 2.10 -5.02
C ASN A 65 44.75 0.95 -5.07
N GLU A 66 44.33 0.42 -3.94
CA GLU A 66 43.35 -0.66 -3.88
C GLU A 66 41.92 -0.07 -3.96
N ALA A 67 41.31 -0.15 -5.15
CA ALA A 67 40.01 0.45 -5.42
C ALA A 67 38.90 -0.17 -4.57
N GLN A 68 38.98 -1.47 -4.25
CA GLN A 68 38.01 -2.17 -3.42
C GLN A 68 37.87 -1.52 -2.03
N LEU A 69 39.01 -1.15 -1.40
CA LEU A 69 38.98 -0.48 -0.10
C LEU A 69 38.27 0.88 -0.14
N SER A 70 38.35 1.57 -1.29
CA SER A 70 37.63 2.84 -1.48
C SER A 70 36.12 2.62 -1.60
N ILE A 71 35.69 1.54 -2.23
CA ILE A 71 34.28 1.16 -2.37
C ILE A 71 33.70 0.74 -1.03
N ASP A 72 34.40 -0.15 -0.30
CA ASP A 72 33.95 -0.65 1.00
C ASP A 72 33.86 0.47 2.03
N ARG A 73 34.87 1.34 2.07
CA ARG A 73 34.84 2.52 2.95
C ARG A 73 33.71 3.51 2.57
N ALA A 74 33.51 3.72 1.27
CA ALA A 74 32.42 4.60 0.82
C ALA A 74 31.04 4.05 1.20
N SER A 75 30.85 2.73 1.15
CA SER A 75 29.61 2.09 1.62
C SER A 75 29.37 2.39 3.11
N VAL A 76 30.40 2.23 3.95
CA VAL A 76 30.32 2.58 5.38
C VAL A 76 29.99 4.07 5.59
N LEU A 77 30.65 4.95 4.83
CA LEU A 77 30.45 6.41 4.95
C LEU A 77 29.02 6.84 4.55
N ILE A 78 28.44 6.19 3.54
CA ILE A 78 27.03 6.42 3.16
C ILE A 78 26.11 6.04 4.33
N GLU A 79 26.32 4.90 4.97
CA GLU A 79 25.53 4.48 6.13
C GLU A 79 25.73 5.39 7.35
N LEU A 80 26.91 5.98 7.50
CA LEU A 80 27.21 6.98 8.54
C LEU A 80 26.63 8.38 8.24
N GLY A 81 26.16 8.63 7.00
CA GLY A 81 25.71 9.95 6.56
C GLY A 81 26.85 10.91 6.17
N GLU A 82 28.08 10.38 5.99
CA GLU A 82 29.26 11.15 5.56
C GLU A 82 29.39 11.13 4.03
N GLU A 83 28.35 11.60 3.36
CA GLU A 83 28.12 11.46 1.92
C GLU A 83 29.18 12.12 1.05
N ASP A 84 29.65 13.32 1.45
CA ASP A 84 30.68 14.07 0.68
C ASP A 84 31.99 13.29 0.55
N GLU A 85 32.43 12.64 1.63
CA GLU A 85 33.65 11.83 1.63
C GLU A 85 33.45 10.54 0.83
N ALA A 86 32.29 9.89 0.98
CA ALA A 86 31.94 8.70 0.21
C ALA A 86 31.99 8.97 -1.31
N LEU A 87 31.35 10.08 -1.74
CA LEU A 87 31.34 10.47 -3.16
C LEU A 87 32.75 10.79 -3.69
N GLN A 88 33.60 11.44 -2.89
CA GLN A 88 34.98 11.70 -3.27
C GLN A 88 35.77 10.42 -3.49
N LEU A 89 35.59 9.41 -2.64
CA LEU A 89 36.21 8.12 -2.77
C LEU A 89 35.76 7.41 -4.07
N LEU A 90 34.46 7.33 -4.30
CA LEU A 90 33.88 6.64 -5.45
C LEU A 90 34.24 7.32 -6.78
N MET A 91 34.17 8.66 -6.83
CA MET A 91 34.52 9.43 -8.03
C MET A 91 36.04 9.47 -8.28
N GLY A 92 36.85 9.14 -7.29
CA GLY A 92 38.32 9.05 -7.42
C GLY A 92 38.82 7.72 -8.00
N ILE A 93 37.95 6.73 -8.18
CA ILE A 93 38.32 5.44 -8.75
C ILE A 93 38.56 5.58 -10.25
N ASP A 94 39.70 5.05 -10.69
CA ASP A 94 40.09 5.06 -12.11
C ASP A 94 39.08 4.26 -12.94
N ASN A 95 38.66 4.81 -14.08
CA ASN A 95 37.72 4.18 -14.99
C ASN A 95 38.29 2.91 -15.69
N GLU A 96 39.60 2.74 -15.64
CA GLU A 96 40.27 1.52 -16.11
C GLU A 96 40.40 0.45 -15.01
N ALA A 97 40.07 0.75 -13.77
CA ALA A 97 40.12 -0.21 -12.68
C ALA A 97 39.04 -1.31 -12.85
N PRO A 98 39.36 -2.57 -12.56
CA PRO A 98 38.41 -3.67 -12.65
C PRO A 98 37.15 -3.46 -11.74
N GLU A 99 37.30 -2.75 -10.64
CA GLU A 99 36.27 -2.45 -9.64
C GLU A 99 35.40 -1.22 -10.02
N TYR A 100 35.77 -0.49 -11.09
CA TYR A 100 35.00 0.70 -11.50
C TYR A 100 33.50 0.44 -11.73
N PRO A 101 33.05 -0.67 -12.36
CA PRO A 101 31.62 -0.97 -12.48
C PRO A 101 30.92 -1.13 -11.14
N GLN A 102 31.60 -1.67 -10.12
CA GLN A 102 31.06 -1.79 -8.77
C GLN A 102 30.92 -0.43 -8.10
N SER A 103 31.89 0.49 -8.31
CA SER A 103 31.77 1.87 -7.80
C SER A 103 30.59 2.61 -8.43
N LEU A 104 30.33 2.39 -9.71
CA LEU A 104 29.17 2.96 -10.42
C LEU A 104 27.85 2.40 -9.86
N LEU A 105 27.82 1.12 -9.51
CA LEU A 105 26.64 0.52 -8.87
C LEU A 105 26.36 1.15 -7.50
N LEU A 106 27.39 1.30 -6.66
CA LEU A 106 27.22 1.95 -5.34
C LEU A 106 26.84 3.43 -5.47
N LEU A 107 27.34 4.13 -6.48
CA LEU A 107 26.89 5.50 -6.81
C LEU A 107 25.43 5.52 -7.24
N ALA A 108 24.99 4.52 -8.01
CA ALA A 108 23.61 4.40 -8.43
C ALA A 108 22.67 4.17 -7.23
N ASP A 109 23.03 3.25 -6.33
CA ASP A 109 22.30 2.99 -5.09
C ASP A 109 22.18 4.26 -4.24
N TYR A 110 23.28 4.99 -4.08
CA TYR A 110 23.27 6.28 -3.38
C TYR A 110 22.32 7.29 -4.03
N TYR A 111 22.40 7.50 -5.36
CA TYR A 111 21.53 8.44 -6.04
C TYR A 111 20.05 8.01 -6.01
N GLN A 112 19.77 6.71 -6.05
CA GLN A 112 18.42 6.16 -5.89
C GLN A 112 17.85 6.50 -4.50
N MET A 113 18.64 6.31 -3.43
CA MET A 113 18.25 6.70 -2.06
C MET A 113 17.95 8.21 -1.93
N GLN A 114 18.62 9.05 -2.72
CA GLN A 114 18.36 10.49 -2.78
C GLN A 114 17.19 10.88 -3.70
N GLY A 115 16.52 9.90 -4.34
CA GLY A 115 15.43 10.13 -5.30
C GLY A 115 15.91 10.68 -6.65
N LEU A 116 17.22 10.64 -6.92
CA LEU A 116 17.84 11.11 -8.17
C LEU A 116 17.91 9.97 -9.20
N TYR A 117 16.75 9.42 -9.54
CA TYR A 117 16.60 8.21 -10.37
C TYR A 117 17.26 8.30 -11.75
N GLU A 118 17.20 9.46 -12.40
CA GLU A 118 17.83 9.67 -13.71
C GLU A 118 19.36 9.55 -13.63
N VAL A 119 19.96 10.08 -12.55
CA VAL A 119 21.40 9.99 -12.33
C VAL A 119 21.78 8.56 -11.98
N ALA A 120 20.99 7.88 -11.15
CA ALA A 120 21.18 6.46 -10.83
C ALA A 120 21.17 5.60 -12.10
N GLU A 121 20.17 5.81 -12.98
CA GLU A 121 20.07 5.09 -14.26
C GLU A 121 21.29 5.33 -15.16
N GLN A 122 21.81 6.57 -15.20
CA GLN A 122 23.03 6.86 -15.96
C GLN A 122 24.23 6.05 -15.43
N ARG A 123 24.41 5.95 -14.11
CA ARG A 123 25.51 5.17 -13.51
C ARG A 123 25.39 3.68 -13.82
N ILE A 124 24.18 3.12 -13.70
CA ILE A 124 23.95 1.71 -14.05
C ILE A 124 24.20 1.47 -15.54
N ASN A 125 23.76 2.37 -16.42
CA ASN A 125 24.00 2.24 -17.85
C ASN A 125 25.50 2.30 -18.19
N GLU A 126 26.26 3.19 -17.57
CA GLU A 126 27.71 3.28 -17.71
C GLU A 126 28.40 1.97 -17.28
N ALA A 127 27.97 1.38 -16.16
CA ALA A 127 28.47 0.07 -15.73
C ALA A 127 28.11 -1.05 -16.71
N LEU A 128 26.90 -1.02 -17.28
CA LEU A 128 26.45 -1.99 -18.29
C LEU A 128 27.15 -1.84 -19.64
N GLU A 129 27.64 -0.65 -20.00
CA GLU A 129 28.51 -0.49 -21.20
C GLU A 129 29.84 -1.24 -21.04
N ILE A 130 30.37 -1.31 -19.81
CA ILE A 130 31.61 -2.03 -19.50
C ILE A 130 31.35 -3.55 -19.37
N MET A 131 30.27 -3.90 -18.64
CA MET A 131 29.90 -5.28 -18.33
C MET A 131 28.47 -5.62 -18.78
N PRO A 132 28.19 -5.76 -20.09
CA PRO A 132 26.81 -5.84 -20.63
C PRO A 132 26.06 -7.13 -20.24
N HIS A 133 26.74 -8.13 -19.74
CA HIS A 133 26.17 -9.43 -19.39
C HIS A 133 26.18 -9.71 -17.90
N GLU A 134 26.59 -8.74 -17.06
CA GLU A 134 26.66 -8.92 -15.63
C GLU A 134 25.23 -8.97 -15.03
N PRO A 135 24.84 -10.11 -14.42
CA PRO A 135 23.48 -10.28 -13.91
C PRO A 135 23.10 -9.25 -12.85
N LEU A 136 24.03 -8.92 -11.94
CA LEU A 136 23.78 -7.96 -10.86
C LEU A 136 23.44 -6.56 -11.38
N LEU A 137 24.16 -6.09 -12.43
CA LEU A 137 23.89 -4.78 -13.03
C LEU A 137 22.55 -4.74 -13.75
N LYS A 138 22.15 -5.83 -14.43
CA LYS A 138 20.83 -5.94 -15.05
C LYS A 138 19.72 -5.97 -14.01
N PHE A 139 19.96 -6.69 -12.90
CA PHE A 139 19.04 -6.75 -11.77
C PHE A 139 18.85 -5.37 -11.15
N ALA A 140 19.95 -4.66 -10.82
CA ALA A 140 19.88 -3.30 -10.30
C ALA A 140 19.12 -2.35 -11.24
N LYS A 141 19.32 -2.46 -12.56
CA LYS A 141 18.55 -1.69 -13.54
C LYS A 141 17.07 -2.05 -13.52
N ALA A 142 16.73 -3.33 -13.39
CA ALA A 142 15.35 -3.78 -13.32
C ALA A 142 14.65 -3.29 -12.04
N GLU A 143 15.34 -3.30 -10.88
CA GLU A 143 14.84 -2.75 -9.62
C GLU A 143 14.55 -1.23 -9.76
N LEU A 144 15.49 -0.46 -10.33
CA LEU A 144 15.31 0.97 -10.57
C LEU A 144 14.11 1.27 -11.51
N LEU A 145 13.98 0.47 -12.57
CA LEU A 145 12.86 0.59 -13.51
C LEU A 145 11.51 0.24 -12.84
N PHE A 146 11.51 -0.75 -11.97
CA PHE A 146 10.35 -1.14 -11.19
C PHE A 146 9.93 -0.01 -10.23
N GLU A 147 10.86 0.53 -9.46
CA GLU A 147 10.62 1.63 -8.53
C GLU A 147 10.10 2.90 -9.23
N THR A 148 10.60 3.18 -10.44
CA THR A 148 10.15 4.33 -11.24
C THR A 148 8.86 4.07 -12.04
N GLY A 149 8.20 2.92 -11.87
CA GLY A 149 6.94 2.58 -12.53
C GLY A 149 7.08 2.18 -14.01
N ARG A 150 8.30 1.95 -14.49
CA ARG A 150 8.60 1.51 -15.87
C ARG A 150 8.49 -0.01 -15.98
N PHE A 151 7.32 -0.55 -15.61
CA PHE A 151 7.10 -1.98 -15.43
C PHE A 151 7.44 -2.82 -16.67
N SER A 152 7.05 -2.38 -17.87
CA SER A 152 7.31 -3.13 -19.11
C SER A 152 8.80 -3.29 -19.42
N GLU A 153 9.64 -2.34 -18.99
CA GLU A 153 11.07 -2.41 -19.18
C GLU A 153 11.72 -3.28 -18.10
N ALA A 154 11.26 -3.16 -16.85
CA ALA A 154 11.70 -4.01 -15.75
C ALA A 154 11.42 -5.48 -16.03
N VAL A 155 10.20 -5.83 -16.48
CA VAL A 155 9.80 -7.20 -16.87
C VAL A 155 10.80 -7.81 -17.84
N ARG A 156 11.17 -7.09 -18.91
CA ARG A 156 12.10 -7.63 -19.92
C ARG A 156 13.45 -8.04 -19.34
N LEU A 157 13.96 -7.25 -18.39
CA LEU A 157 15.25 -7.54 -17.75
C LEU A 157 15.11 -8.69 -16.77
N TYR A 158 14.04 -8.74 -15.97
CA TYR A 158 13.80 -9.84 -15.06
C TYR A 158 13.56 -11.17 -15.81
N GLU A 159 12.80 -11.17 -16.90
CA GLU A 159 12.61 -12.36 -17.75
C GLU A 159 13.93 -12.83 -18.37
N GLU A 160 14.75 -11.92 -18.92
CA GLU A 160 16.07 -12.27 -19.45
C GLU A 160 16.97 -12.90 -18.38
N LEU A 161 16.90 -12.41 -17.15
CA LEU A 161 17.65 -12.98 -16.03
C LEU A 161 17.08 -14.33 -15.63
N HIS A 162 15.74 -14.44 -15.50
CA HIS A 162 15.06 -15.65 -15.07
C HIS A 162 15.24 -16.84 -16.01
N GLU A 163 15.40 -16.60 -17.32
CA GLU A 163 15.75 -17.65 -18.30
C GLU A 163 17.09 -18.32 -18.01
N LYS A 164 17.99 -17.64 -17.30
CA LYS A 164 19.37 -18.10 -17.07
C LYS A 164 19.61 -18.53 -15.63
N GLU A 165 19.02 -17.83 -14.69
CA GLU A 165 19.26 -17.97 -13.25
C GLU A 165 17.93 -17.87 -12.48
N LYS A 166 17.79 -18.66 -11.41
CA LYS A 166 16.64 -18.56 -10.53
C LYS A 166 16.77 -17.40 -9.54
N ASN A 167 18.01 -17.10 -9.14
CA ASN A 167 18.32 -16.11 -8.11
C ASN A 167 19.43 -15.16 -8.58
N VAL A 168 19.28 -13.87 -8.26
CA VAL A 168 20.34 -12.87 -8.41
C VAL A 168 20.46 -12.12 -7.10
N ALA A 169 21.66 -11.92 -6.60
CA ALA A 169 21.94 -11.26 -5.31
C ALA A 169 21.12 -11.84 -4.12
N GLY A 170 20.81 -13.13 -4.15
CA GLY A 170 20.01 -13.79 -3.11
C GLY A 170 18.48 -13.58 -3.25
N VAL A 171 18.03 -12.87 -4.27
CA VAL A 171 16.62 -12.61 -4.54
C VAL A 171 16.10 -13.61 -5.58
N LEU A 172 15.00 -14.29 -5.28
CA LEU A 172 14.31 -15.19 -6.20
C LEU A 172 13.61 -14.39 -7.29
N LEU A 173 13.98 -14.59 -8.56
CA LEU A 173 13.50 -13.76 -9.68
C LEU A 173 12.01 -13.95 -9.97
N SER A 174 11.43 -15.13 -9.72
CA SER A 174 9.99 -15.35 -9.82
C SER A 174 9.20 -14.46 -8.85
N THR A 175 9.75 -14.14 -7.67
CA THR A 175 9.13 -13.16 -6.75
C THR A 175 9.07 -11.78 -7.39
N ARG A 176 10.18 -11.30 -7.98
CA ARG A 176 10.23 -9.99 -8.62
C ARG A 176 9.32 -9.90 -9.85
N LEU A 177 9.30 -10.95 -10.65
CA LEU A 177 8.39 -11.06 -11.80
C LEU A 177 6.93 -11.00 -11.35
N ALA A 178 6.56 -11.75 -10.32
CA ALA A 178 5.22 -11.69 -9.76
C ALA A 178 4.84 -10.27 -9.30
N GLU A 179 5.73 -9.60 -8.57
CA GLU A 179 5.50 -8.24 -8.06
C GLU A 179 5.36 -7.20 -9.18
N VAL A 180 6.25 -7.23 -10.18
CA VAL A 180 6.21 -6.26 -11.28
C VAL A 180 4.99 -6.46 -12.18
N TYR A 181 4.61 -7.72 -12.46
CA TYR A 181 3.39 -8.01 -13.20
C TYR A 181 2.15 -7.59 -12.42
N ARG A 182 2.10 -7.84 -11.10
CA ARG A 182 1.01 -7.39 -10.23
C ARG A 182 0.89 -5.86 -10.24
N ALA A 183 2.00 -5.14 -10.10
CA ALA A 183 2.03 -3.69 -10.13
C ALA A 183 1.59 -3.12 -11.49
N GLY A 184 1.90 -3.82 -12.58
CA GLY A 184 1.47 -3.48 -13.93
C GLY A 184 0.04 -3.94 -14.29
N GLY A 185 -0.69 -4.58 -13.37
CA GLY A 185 -2.05 -5.07 -13.59
C GLY A 185 -2.13 -6.41 -14.36
N GLY A 186 -1.01 -7.08 -14.61
CA GLY A 186 -0.93 -8.38 -15.27
C GLY A 186 -1.15 -9.55 -14.31
N TYR A 187 -2.32 -9.59 -13.65
CA TYR A 187 -2.58 -10.49 -12.53
C TYR A 187 -2.50 -11.98 -12.87
N GLU A 188 -2.89 -12.41 -14.07
CA GLU A 188 -2.79 -13.81 -14.49
C GLU A 188 -1.33 -14.28 -14.52
N THR A 189 -0.45 -13.50 -15.17
CA THR A 189 0.99 -13.81 -15.22
C THR A 189 1.65 -13.66 -13.86
N ALA A 190 1.24 -12.64 -13.08
CA ALA A 190 1.71 -12.49 -11.71
C ALA A 190 1.40 -13.72 -10.86
N LEU A 191 0.19 -14.27 -10.99
CA LEU A 191 -0.23 -15.47 -10.27
C LEU A 191 0.64 -16.68 -10.62
N ASP A 192 0.96 -16.88 -11.90
CA ASP A 192 1.82 -17.98 -12.33
C ASP A 192 3.22 -17.87 -11.68
N TYR A 193 3.82 -16.68 -11.64
CA TYR A 193 5.11 -16.46 -10.99
C TYR A 193 5.03 -16.52 -9.46
N TYR A 194 3.93 -16.09 -8.84
CA TYR A 194 3.73 -16.31 -7.40
C TYR A 194 3.66 -17.80 -7.06
N MET A 195 2.96 -18.59 -7.87
CA MET A 195 2.88 -20.04 -7.65
C MET A 195 4.24 -20.71 -7.82
N GLU A 196 5.05 -20.29 -8.80
CA GLU A 196 6.44 -20.75 -8.97
C GLU A 196 7.30 -20.37 -7.75
N ALA A 197 7.21 -19.14 -7.25
CA ALA A 197 7.96 -18.69 -6.09
C ALA A 197 7.58 -19.48 -4.82
N LEU A 198 6.30 -19.79 -4.64
CA LEU A 198 5.79 -20.55 -3.49
C LEU A 198 6.22 -22.03 -3.50
N GLU A 199 6.68 -22.59 -4.64
CA GLU A 199 7.32 -23.92 -4.68
C GLU A 199 8.71 -23.92 -4.05
N GLU A 200 9.40 -22.76 -4.06
CA GLU A 200 10.77 -22.62 -3.52
C GLU A 200 10.79 -22.10 -2.08
N ILE A 201 9.93 -21.13 -1.76
CA ILE A 201 9.86 -20.47 -0.45
C ILE A 201 8.44 -20.04 -0.12
N VAL A 202 8.04 -20.17 1.14
CA VAL A 202 6.74 -19.68 1.62
C VAL A 202 6.98 -18.52 2.57
N THR A 203 6.50 -17.34 2.18
CA THR A 203 6.53 -16.12 3.01
C THR A 203 5.14 -15.49 3.09
N PRO A 204 4.83 -14.69 4.12
CA PRO A 204 3.55 -13.98 4.23
C PRO A 204 3.25 -13.12 2.99
N ASP A 205 4.24 -12.38 2.49
CA ASP A 205 4.06 -11.50 1.34
C ASP A 205 3.76 -12.26 0.03
N LEU A 206 4.41 -13.42 -0.17
CA LEU A 206 4.12 -14.26 -1.33
C LEU A 206 2.70 -14.85 -1.27
N LEU A 207 2.26 -15.31 -0.10
CA LEU A 207 0.90 -15.81 0.08
C LEU A 207 -0.12 -14.69 -0.13
N PHE A 208 0.12 -13.50 0.41
CA PHE A 208 -0.76 -12.36 0.20
C PHE A 208 -0.80 -11.94 -1.27
N GLY A 209 0.36 -11.80 -1.91
CA GLY A 209 0.47 -11.44 -3.33
C GLY A 209 -0.24 -12.43 -4.25
N SER A 210 -0.05 -13.74 -4.00
CA SER A 210 -0.73 -14.81 -4.71
C SER A 210 -2.24 -14.78 -4.49
N GLY A 211 -2.69 -14.62 -3.24
CA GLY A 211 -4.10 -14.49 -2.88
C GLY A 211 -4.76 -13.28 -3.55
N TYR A 212 -4.08 -12.14 -3.53
CA TYR A 212 -4.55 -10.92 -4.19
C TYR A 212 -4.63 -11.09 -5.72
N ALA A 213 -3.59 -11.64 -6.36
CA ALA A 213 -3.60 -11.89 -7.80
C ALA A 213 -4.70 -12.88 -8.20
N ALA A 214 -4.91 -13.94 -7.40
CA ALA A 214 -5.99 -14.89 -7.60
C ALA A 214 -7.37 -14.22 -7.47
N PHE A 215 -7.58 -13.34 -6.50
CA PHE A 215 -8.80 -12.56 -6.33
C PHE A 215 -9.08 -11.69 -7.56
N GLN A 216 -8.06 -10.95 -8.06
CA GLN A 216 -8.20 -10.10 -9.25
C GLN A 216 -8.47 -10.91 -10.54
N CYS A 217 -8.07 -12.18 -10.58
CA CYS A 217 -8.37 -13.13 -11.66
C CYS A 217 -9.72 -13.85 -11.45
N GLU A 218 -10.52 -13.45 -10.47
CA GLU A 218 -11.80 -14.12 -10.10
C GLU A 218 -11.63 -15.60 -9.71
N LYS A 219 -10.42 -16.04 -9.35
CA LYS A 219 -10.11 -17.38 -8.86
C LYS A 219 -10.28 -17.43 -7.33
N PHE A 220 -11.50 -17.20 -6.87
CA PHE A 220 -11.79 -16.94 -5.45
C PHE A 220 -11.45 -18.13 -4.53
N GLU A 221 -11.65 -19.38 -4.98
CA GLU A 221 -11.28 -20.57 -4.19
C GLU A 221 -9.75 -20.64 -3.97
N LEU A 222 -8.96 -20.25 -4.98
CA LEU A 222 -7.50 -20.19 -4.84
C LEU A 222 -7.09 -19.02 -3.92
N ALA A 223 -7.74 -17.86 -4.06
CA ALA A 223 -7.51 -16.72 -3.16
C ALA A 223 -7.79 -17.12 -1.71
N ILE A 224 -8.91 -17.76 -1.44
CA ILE A 224 -9.26 -18.26 -0.09
C ILE A 224 -8.17 -19.18 0.44
N LYS A 225 -7.73 -20.17 -0.35
CA LYS A 225 -6.69 -21.10 0.08
C LYS A 225 -5.40 -20.37 0.49
N GLN A 226 -4.89 -19.48 -0.38
CA GLN A 226 -3.64 -18.76 -0.12
C GLN A 226 -3.74 -17.84 1.12
N LEU A 227 -4.90 -17.20 1.29
CA LEU A 227 -5.12 -16.29 2.43
C LEU A 227 -5.41 -17.04 3.73
N GLU A 228 -5.98 -18.24 3.69
CA GLU A 228 -6.08 -19.11 4.87
C GLU A 228 -4.70 -19.62 5.29
N ASP A 229 -3.86 -20.07 4.34
CA ASP A 229 -2.48 -20.46 4.59
C ASP A 229 -1.68 -19.27 5.19
N LEU A 230 -1.91 -18.03 4.67
CA LEU A 230 -1.31 -16.82 5.23
C LEU A 230 -1.77 -16.57 6.66
N LYS A 231 -3.07 -16.65 6.94
CA LYS A 231 -3.62 -16.44 8.29
C LYS A 231 -3.09 -17.46 9.30
N GLU A 232 -2.78 -18.69 8.86
CA GLU A 232 -2.14 -19.70 9.72
C GLU A 232 -0.66 -19.40 9.96
N LEU A 233 0.05 -18.89 8.95
CA LEU A 233 1.47 -18.54 9.03
C LEU A 233 1.72 -17.27 9.84
N ASP A 234 0.95 -16.24 9.57
CA ASP A 234 1.02 -14.92 10.23
C ASP A 234 -0.39 -14.39 10.55
N PRO A 235 -0.91 -14.70 11.74
CA PRO A 235 -2.22 -14.24 12.18
C PRO A 235 -2.35 -12.70 12.32
N ASP A 236 -1.24 -11.99 12.36
CA ASP A 236 -1.22 -10.52 12.51
C ASP A 236 -1.04 -9.79 11.16
N TYR A 237 -1.11 -10.51 10.05
CA TYR A 237 -1.18 -9.93 8.72
C TYR A 237 -2.60 -9.42 8.43
N PHE A 238 -2.95 -8.25 8.96
CA PHE A 238 -4.34 -7.76 9.04
C PHE A 238 -5.03 -7.60 7.68
N SER A 239 -4.29 -7.18 6.64
CA SER A 239 -4.85 -7.03 5.28
C SER A 239 -5.40 -8.34 4.70
N ALA A 240 -4.95 -9.49 5.19
CA ALA A 240 -5.44 -10.78 4.73
C ALA A 240 -6.91 -11.04 5.11
N TYR A 241 -7.36 -10.54 6.27
CA TYR A 241 -8.72 -10.80 6.76
C TYR A 241 -9.79 -10.18 5.88
N LEU A 242 -9.58 -8.93 5.44
CA LEU A 242 -10.54 -8.25 4.56
C LEU A 242 -10.63 -8.96 3.21
N LEU A 243 -9.49 -9.21 2.57
CA LEU A 243 -9.43 -9.84 1.26
C LEU A 243 -9.97 -11.29 1.29
N LEU A 244 -9.71 -12.02 2.39
CA LEU A 244 -10.26 -13.36 2.59
C LEU A 244 -11.78 -13.32 2.75
N ALA A 245 -12.28 -12.38 3.55
CA ALA A 245 -13.73 -12.20 3.74
C ALA A 245 -14.41 -11.75 2.44
N GLU A 246 -13.80 -10.86 1.67
CA GLU A 246 -14.27 -10.48 0.33
C GLU A 246 -14.30 -11.67 -0.62
N SER A 247 -13.26 -12.52 -0.60
CA SER A 247 -13.21 -13.73 -1.44
C SER A 247 -14.35 -14.69 -1.12
N PHE A 248 -14.69 -14.91 0.15
CA PHE A 248 -15.85 -15.68 0.54
C PHE A 248 -17.16 -15.02 0.08
N ALA A 249 -17.28 -13.72 0.20
CA ALA A 249 -18.47 -12.96 -0.20
C ALA A 249 -18.69 -13.01 -1.73
N MET A 250 -17.63 -13.06 -2.52
CA MET A 250 -17.72 -13.24 -4.00
C MET A 250 -18.26 -14.62 -4.38
N LEU A 251 -18.05 -15.63 -3.55
CA LEU A 251 -18.67 -16.96 -3.68
C LEU A 251 -20.06 -17.07 -3.00
N GLU A 252 -20.63 -15.95 -2.58
CA GLU A 252 -21.91 -15.89 -1.84
C GLU A 252 -21.87 -16.64 -0.48
N ASP A 253 -20.69 -17.02 0.01
CA ASP A 253 -20.52 -17.61 1.34
C ASP A 253 -20.43 -16.52 2.42
N ASN A 254 -21.54 -15.80 2.58
CA ASN A 254 -21.63 -14.69 3.52
C ASN A 254 -21.42 -15.12 4.98
N LYS A 255 -21.62 -16.39 5.32
CA LYS A 255 -21.40 -16.89 6.69
C LYS A 255 -19.92 -16.96 7.02
N ASN A 256 -19.10 -17.53 6.14
CA ASN A 256 -17.67 -17.57 6.33
C ASN A 256 -17.04 -16.19 6.18
N ALA A 257 -17.54 -15.36 5.23
CA ALA A 257 -17.13 -13.95 5.12
C ALA A 257 -17.31 -13.20 6.45
N TYR A 258 -18.48 -13.34 7.08
CA TYR A 258 -18.78 -12.69 8.36
C TYR A 258 -17.90 -13.22 9.50
N LYS A 259 -17.71 -14.53 9.57
CA LYS A 259 -16.83 -15.15 10.57
C LYS A 259 -15.38 -14.61 10.47
N VAL A 260 -14.84 -14.57 9.27
CA VAL A 260 -13.46 -14.12 9.01
C VAL A 260 -13.28 -12.66 9.38
N ILE A 261 -14.22 -11.78 8.97
CA ILE A 261 -14.07 -10.36 9.29
C ILE A 261 -14.19 -10.09 10.80
N LEU A 262 -15.00 -10.85 11.53
CA LEU A 262 -15.05 -10.77 13.00
C LEU A 262 -13.75 -11.26 13.66
N GLU A 263 -13.03 -12.20 13.04
CA GLU A 263 -11.70 -12.58 13.49
C GLU A 263 -10.71 -11.43 13.26
N GLY A 264 -10.79 -10.74 12.10
CA GLY A 264 -9.99 -9.56 11.79
C GLY A 264 -10.21 -8.42 12.78
N ILE A 265 -11.46 -8.09 13.09
CA ILE A 265 -11.82 -7.06 14.10
C ILE A 265 -11.20 -7.36 15.47
N LYS A 266 -11.12 -8.64 15.87
CA LYS A 266 -10.48 -9.01 17.14
C LYS A 266 -8.97 -8.82 17.14
N ARG A 267 -8.35 -8.77 15.97
CA ARG A 267 -6.90 -8.57 15.81
C ARG A 267 -6.55 -7.09 15.69
N ASP A 268 -7.38 -6.34 14.95
CA ASP A 268 -7.27 -4.89 14.83
C ASP A 268 -8.63 -4.24 15.02
N GLU A 269 -8.87 -3.75 16.24
CA GLU A 269 -10.11 -3.08 16.63
C GLU A 269 -10.21 -1.63 16.13
N TYR A 270 -9.14 -1.09 15.52
CA TYR A 270 -9.10 0.28 15.02
C TYR A 270 -9.25 0.37 13.49
N GLU A 271 -9.29 -0.74 12.78
CA GLU A 271 -9.45 -0.75 11.32
C GLU A 271 -10.93 -0.56 10.93
N LYS A 272 -11.31 0.67 10.61
CA LYS A 272 -12.69 1.05 10.27
C LYS A 272 -13.29 0.29 9.09
N SER A 273 -12.47 -0.14 8.12
CA SER A 273 -12.91 -0.88 6.93
C SER A 273 -13.47 -2.25 7.29
N PHE A 274 -12.94 -2.88 8.35
CA PHE A 274 -13.45 -4.16 8.84
C PHE A 274 -14.87 -4.03 9.35
N TYR A 275 -15.16 -2.97 10.08
CA TYR A 275 -16.51 -2.73 10.60
C TYR A 275 -17.51 -2.37 9.48
N LEU A 276 -17.08 -1.58 8.49
CA LEU A 276 -17.93 -1.32 7.33
C LEU A 276 -18.27 -2.62 6.59
N PHE A 277 -17.25 -3.44 6.32
CA PHE A 277 -17.46 -4.71 5.65
C PHE A 277 -18.33 -5.67 6.49
N ALA A 278 -18.06 -5.77 7.80
CA ALA A 278 -18.87 -6.58 8.72
C ALA A 278 -20.35 -6.12 8.70
N GLY A 279 -20.60 -4.82 8.73
CA GLY A 279 -21.96 -4.27 8.62
C GLY A 279 -22.64 -4.67 7.32
N LYS A 280 -21.96 -4.54 6.18
CA LYS A 280 -22.51 -4.93 4.88
C LYS A 280 -22.79 -6.45 4.79
N ILE A 281 -21.91 -7.28 5.31
CA ILE A 281 -22.10 -8.74 5.29
C ILE A 281 -23.15 -9.19 6.31
N ALA A 282 -23.26 -8.54 7.46
CA ALA A 282 -24.33 -8.77 8.43
C ALA A 282 -25.71 -8.56 7.77
N LEU A 283 -25.88 -7.49 6.98
CA LEU A 283 -27.11 -7.25 6.22
C LEU A 283 -27.42 -8.39 5.24
N LYS A 284 -26.43 -8.87 4.50
CA LYS A 284 -26.62 -10.03 3.60
C LYS A 284 -26.99 -11.31 4.34
N ASN A 285 -26.61 -11.42 5.60
CA ASN A 285 -26.98 -12.51 6.51
C ASN A 285 -28.29 -12.26 7.27
N HIS A 286 -29.01 -11.16 6.98
CA HIS A 286 -30.24 -10.73 7.68
C HIS A 286 -30.06 -10.46 9.18
N LEU A 287 -28.89 -9.98 9.56
CA LEU A 287 -28.51 -9.61 10.93
C LEU A 287 -28.48 -8.08 11.03
N THR A 288 -29.67 -7.46 11.00
CA THR A 288 -29.78 -6.00 10.88
C THR A 288 -29.25 -5.27 12.12
N ASP A 289 -29.51 -5.78 13.32
CA ASP A 289 -29.04 -5.16 14.55
C ASP A 289 -27.50 -5.16 14.63
N GLU A 290 -26.87 -6.29 14.31
CA GLU A 290 -25.40 -6.41 14.26
C GLU A 290 -24.81 -5.50 13.16
N ALA A 291 -25.50 -5.36 12.03
CA ALA A 291 -25.08 -4.44 10.97
C ALA A 291 -25.04 -2.98 11.45
N ILE A 292 -26.07 -2.55 12.16
CA ILE A 292 -26.15 -1.22 12.76
C ILE A 292 -25.00 -1.03 13.75
N ASP A 293 -24.79 -1.99 14.66
CA ASP A 293 -23.71 -1.90 15.66
C ASP A 293 -22.33 -1.76 14.99
N HIS A 294 -22.03 -2.56 13.96
CA HIS A 294 -20.76 -2.47 13.23
C HIS A 294 -20.61 -1.12 12.51
N LEU A 295 -21.64 -0.64 11.82
CA LEU A 295 -21.58 0.65 11.13
C LEU A 295 -21.39 1.82 12.09
N GLN A 296 -22.04 1.77 13.26
CA GLN A 296 -21.81 2.77 14.32
C GLN A 296 -20.37 2.73 14.83
N GLN A 297 -19.76 1.56 14.98
CA GLN A 297 -18.34 1.47 15.34
C GLN A 297 -17.43 2.04 14.24
N ALA A 298 -17.71 1.77 12.95
CA ALA A 298 -16.97 2.38 11.84
C ALA A 298 -17.01 3.91 11.88
N ILE A 299 -18.20 4.48 12.15
CA ILE A 299 -18.41 5.94 12.27
C ILE A 299 -17.77 6.50 13.56
N ALA A 300 -17.76 5.74 14.65
CA ALA A 300 -17.08 6.15 15.88
C ALA A 300 -15.56 6.24 15.71
N LEU A 301 -14.96 5.36 14.87
CA LEU A 301 -13.55 5.41 14.51
C LEU A 301 -13.22 6.55 13.53
N ASP A 302 -14.14 6.85 12.62
CA ASP A 302 -14.00 7.92 11.63
C ASP A 302 -15.38 8.58 11.40
N PRO A 303 -15.66 9.72 12.05
CA PRO A 303 -16.94 10.43 11.91
C PRO A 303 -17.22 10.97 10.49
N GLU A 304 -16.22 10.99 9.61
CA GLU A 304 -16.34 11.42 8.22
C GLU A 304 -16.37 10.23 7.24
N TYR A 305 -16.52 9.00 7.74
CA TYR A 305 -16.56 7.81 6.90
C TYR A 305 -17.90 7.70 6.15
N MET A 306 -17.99 8.49 5.07
CA MET A 306 -19.21 8.70 4.29
C MET A 306 -19.92 7.41 3.88
N GLU A 307 -19.18 6.39 3.47
CA GLU A 307 -19.77 5.12 3.03
C GLU A 307 -20.49 4.40 4.18
N ALA A 308 -19.90 4.37 5.38
CA ALA A 308 -20.54 3.77 6.56
C ALA A 308 -21.81 4.54 6.96
N ILE A 309 -21.75 5.88 6.91
CA ILE A 309 -22.88 6.76 7.22
C ILE A 309 -24.03 6.51 6.24
N LEU A 310 -23.77 6.48 4.94
CA LEU A 310 -24.78 6.24 3.90
C LEU A 310 -25.44 4.87 4.05
N VAL A 311 -24.63 3.82 4.31
CA VAL A 311 -25.19 2.48 4.56
C VAL A 311 -26.07 2.46 5.80
N LEU A 312 -25.62 3.06 6.89
CA LEU A 312 -26.41 3.13 8.15
C LEU A 312 -27.73 3.91 7.95
N MET A 313 -27.67 5.09 7.31
CA MET A 313 -28.86 5.86 7.00
C MET A 313 -29.83 5.12 6.07
N SER A 314 -29.30 4.33 5.13
CA SER A 314 -30.13 3.51 4.23
C SER A 314 -30.86 2.40 4.99
N ILE A 315 -30.23 1.81 6.02
CA ILE A 315 -30.88 0.85 6.91
C ILE A 315 -32.01 1.55 7.69
N TYR A 316 -31.73 2.69 8.31
CA TYR A 316 -32.73 3.45 9.05
C TYR A 316 -33.90 3.87 8.17
N ALA A 317 -33.66 4.31 6.93
CA ALA A 317 -34.73 4.65 5.98
C ALA A 317 -35.58 3.42 5.63
N GLY A 318 -34.97 2.26 5.43
CA GLY A 318 -35.67 1.01 5.16
C GLY A 318 -36.53 0.52 6.34
N GLU A 319 -36.16 0.90 7.56
CA GLU A 319 -36.92 0.60 8.78
C GLU A 319 -37.85 1.75 9.21
N GLU A 320 -38.01 2.80 8.38
CA GLU A 320 -38.81 4.00 8.67
C GLU A 320 -38.35 4.76 9.95
N ARG A 321 -37.07 4.63 10.30
CA ARG A 321 -36.45 5.26 11.49
C ARG A 321 -35.88 6.63 11.13
N TYR A 322 -36.70 7.51 10.63
CA TYR A 322 -36.33 8.83 10.13
C TYR A 322 -35.72 9.74 11.18
N SER A 323 -36.22 9.65 12.42
CA SER A 323 -35.67 10.39 13.57
C SER A 323 -34.21 10.02 13.85
N ASP A 324 -33.81 8.74 13.63
CA ASP A 324 -32.42 8.30 13.80
C ASP A 324 -31.51 8.86 12.69
N ILE A 325 -32.01 9.00 11.46
CA ILE A 325 -31.27 9.66 10.36
C ILE A 325 -30.99 11.13 10.72
N ILE A 326 -32.02 11.83 11.19
CA ILE A 326 -31.89 13.24 11.58
C ILE A 326 -30.91 13.39 12.74
N ALA A 327 -31.04 12.56 13.78
CA ALA A 327 -30.12 12.59 14.92
C ALA A 327 -28.66 12.37 14.49
N LEU A 328 -28.41 11.35 13.69
CA LEU A 328 -27.07 11.04 13.17
C LEU A 328 -26.50 12.21 12.36
N TYR A 329 -27.29 12.80 11.47
CA TYR A 329 -26.86 13.96 10.68
C TYR A 329 -26.54 15.18 11.55
N GLU A 330 -27.42 15.51 12.53
CA GLU A 330 -27.22 16.64 13.42
C GLU A 330 -26.02 16.47 14.35
N ASP A 331 -25.67 15.23 14.73
CA ASP A 331 -24.51 14.92 15.56
C ASP A 331 -23.20 14.99 14.78
N LEU A 332 -23.20 14.60 13.50
CA LEU A 332 -22.00 14.51 12.68
C LEU A 332 -21.67 15.80 11.94
N LYS A 333 -22.69 16.58 11.53
CA LYS A 333 -22.45 17.73 10.65
C LYS A 333 -21.51 18.75 11.28
N ASN A 334 -20.55 19.19 10.52
CA ASN A 334 -19.63 20.29 10.84
C ASN A 334 -19.43 21.16 9.58
N GLU A 335 -18.78 22.32 9.72
CA GLU A 335 -18.59 23.26 8.61
C GLU A 335 -17.38 22.93 7.74
N GLU A 336 -16.54 21.96 8.16
CA GLU A 336 -15.27 21.66 7.50
C GLU A 336 -15.41 20.53 6.47
N PHE A 337 -16.45 19.70 6.58
CA PHE A 337 -16.64 18.54 5.73
C PHE A 337 -17.84 18.70 4.79
N ASP A 338 -17.74 18.15 3.58
CA ASP A 338 -18.81 18.17 2.58
C ASP A 338 -19.83 17.03 2.81
N TRP A 339 -20.98 17.39 3.32
CA TRP A 339 -22.11 16.49 3.63
C TRP A 339 -23.14 16.38 2.52
N SER A 340 -22.87 16.95 1.35
CA SER A 340 -23.84 17.03 0.24
C SER A 340 -24.40 15.68 -0.19
N ALA A 341 -23.59 14.62 -0.15
CA ALA A 341 -24.02 13.25 -0.46
C ALA A 341 -25.17 12.74 0.44
N LEU A 342 -25.31 13.27 1.66
CA LEU A 342 -26.38 12.89 2.60
C LEU A 342 -27.66 13.67 2.41
N TYR A 343 -27.62 14.83 1.75
CA TYR A 343 -28.78 15.73 1.69
C TYR A 343 -30.05 15.07 1.15
N PRO A 344 -30.04 14.22 0.12
CA PRO A 344 -31.27 13.57 -0.34
C PRO A 344 -31.97 12.74 0.75
N ILE A 345 -31.22 11.89 1.45
CA ILE A 345 -31.78 11.02 2.48
C ILE A 345 -32.20 11.79 3.74
N VAL A 346 -31.45 12.84 4.08
CA VAL A 346 -31.77 13.73 5.21
C VAL A 346 -32.99 14.59 4.91
N ALA A 347 -33.13 15.09 3.68
CA ALA A 347 -34.31 15.85 3.25
C ALA A 347 -35.59 14.99 3.33
N ASP A 348 -35.51 13.75 2.82
CA ASP A 348 -36.59 12.76 2.92
C ASP A 348 -36.97 12.52 4.40
N ALA A 349 -35.95 12.30 5.25
CA ALA A 349 -36.21 12.05 6.69
C ALA A 349 -36.89 13.24 7.40
N TYR A 350 -36.46 14.47 7.10
CA TYR A 350 -37.15 15.65 7.63
C TYR A 350 -38.58 15.79 7.10
N SER A 351 -38.82 15.40 5.84
CA SER A 351 -40.16 15.41 5.24
C SER A 351 -41.10 14.42 5.94
N GLU A 352 -40.66 13.19 6.14
CA GLU A 352 -41.42 12.12 6.80
C GLU A 352 -41.71 12.42 8.29
N GLU A 353 -40.82 13.16 8.97
CA GLU A 353 -40.99 13.64 10.34
C GLU A 353 -41.79 14.98 10.40
N GLU A 354 -42.45 15.37 9.31
CA GLU A 354 -43.26 16.58 9.20
C GLU A 354 -42.50 17.90 9.55
N GLN A 355 -41.16 17.88 9.48
CA GLN A 355 -40.30 19.07 9.69
C GLN A 355 -40.12 19.86 8.39
N VAL A 356 -41.23 20.31 7.79
CA VAL A 356 -41.35 20.87 6.45
C VAL A 356 -40.31 21.97 6.14
N ASN A 357 -40.09 22.91 7.07
CA ASN A 357 -39.12 24.00 6.84
C ASN A 357 -37.70 23.49 6.67
N ARG A 358 -37.28 22.53 7.48
CA ARG A 358 -35.95 21.93 7.42
C ARG A 358 -35.80 21.05 6.18
N ALA A 359 -36.82 20.25 5.87
CA ALA A 359 -36.87 19.47 4.64
C ALA A 359 -36.64 20.35 3.41
N TYR A 360 -37.39 21.48 3.34
CA TYR A 360 -37.25 22.43 2.22
C TYR A 360 -35.82 23.00 2.09
N GLU A 361 -35.22 23.41 3.22
CA GLU A 361 -33.85 23.92 3.22
C GLU A 361 -32.86 22.88 2.69
N ILE A 362 -32.95 21.63 3.16
CA ILE A 362 -32.02 20.55 2.74
C ILE A 362 -32.29 20.13 1.28
N TYR A 363 -33.55 20.04 0.84
CA TYR A 363 -33.87 19.78 -0.56
C TYR A 363 -33.27 20.84 -1.50
N LYS A 364 -33.28 22.10 -1.11
CA LYS A 364 -32.65 23.18 -1.89
C LYS A 364 -31.15 23.06 -1.95
N LEU A 365 -30.50 22.65 -0.86
CA LEU A 365 -29.07 22.39 -0.87
C LEU A 365 -28.74 21.20 -1.79
N ALA A 366 -29.48 20.10 -1.64
CA ALA A 366 -29.35 18.91 -2.48
C ALA A 366 -29.56 19.20 -3.97
N TYR A 367 -30.51 20.07 -4.31
CA TYR A 367 -30.82 20.38 -5.71
C TYR A 367 -29.62 20.90 -6.52
N ASN A 368 -28.66 21.58 -5.88
CA ASN A 368 -27.49 22.10 -6.59
C ASN A 368 -26.64 20.96 -7.20
N GLU A 369 -26.58 19.82 -6.56
CA GLU A 369 -25.77 18.67 -6.97
C GLU A 369 -26.60 17.59 -7.68
N PHE A 370 -27.83 17.36 -7.22
CA PHE A 370 -28.68 16.26 -7.69
C PHE A 370 -29.73 16.69 -8.73
N LYS A 371 -29.54 17.86 -9.37
CA LYS A 371 -30.51 18.40 -10.38
C LYS A 371 -30.66 17.54 -11.65
N GLU A 372 -29.80 16.55 -11.87
CA GLU A 372 -29.88 15.60 -12.98
C GLU A 372 -30.29 14.19 -12.52
N ASP A 373 -30.50 13.99 -11.21
CA ASP A 373 -30.99 12.74 -10.65
C ASP A 373 -32.54 12.73 -10.64
N ALA A 374 -33.12 11.92 -11.51
CA ALA A 374 -34.56 11.82 -11.65
C ALA A 374 -35.25 11.26 -10.39
N SER A 375 -34.58 10.39 -9.62
CA SER A 375 -35.13 9.83 -8.38
C SER A 375 -35.23 10.91 -7.31
N PHE A 376 -34.16 11.69 -7.11
CA PHE A 376 -34.14 12.82 -6.20
C PHE A 376 -35.18 13.90 -6.63
N LEU A 377 -35.18 14.30 -7.90
CA LEU A 377 -36.11 15.32 -8.39
C LEU A 377 -37.57 14.89 -8.25
N SER A 378 -37.89 13.61 -8.42
CA SER A 378 -39.24 13.07 -8.19
C SER A 378 -39.69 13.31 -6.76
N LYS A 379 -38.89 12.94 -5.78
CA LYS A 379 -39.19 13.14 -4.37
C LYS A 379 -39.34 14.61 -4.00
N TYR A 380 -38.41 15.43 -4.48
CA TYR A 380 -38.44 16.87 -4.27
C TYR A 380 -39.69 17.52 -4.91
N CYS A 381 -40.10 17.08 -6.10
CA CYS A 381 -41.32 17.54 -6.75
C CYS A 381 -42.57 17.24 -5.92
N TYR A 382 -42.73 16.00 -5.44
CA TYR A 382 -43.87 15.61 -4.60
C TYR A 382 -43.87 16.35 -3.28
N PHE A 383 -42.73 16.51 -2.62
CA PHE A 383 -42.58 17.32 -1.41
C PHE A 383 -43.10 18.77 -1.64
N LEU A 384 -42.69 19.42 -2.75
CA LEU A 384 -43.15 20.79 -3.08
C LEU A 384 -44.64 20.86 -3.35
N ILE A 385 -45.26 19.81 -3.90
CA ILE A 385 -46.72 19.75 -4.09
C ILE A 385 -47.43 19.68 -2.75
N GLU A 386 -46.97 18.83 -1.84
CA GLU A 386 -47.53 18.66 -0.50
C GLU A 386 -47.41 19.94 0.33
N ASP A 387 -46.27 20.64 0.21
CA ASP A 387 -46.03 21.94 0.84
C ASP A 387 -46.81 23.12 0.15
N GLY A 388 -47.53 22.85 -0.95
CA GLY A 388 -48.31 23.84 -1.66
C GLY A 388 -47.49 24.79 -2.57
N GLN A 389 -46.21 24.51 -2.79
CA GLN A 389 -45.29 25.30 -3.61
C GLN A 389 -45.42 24.94 -5.11
N ARG A 390 -46.64 25.05 -5.66
CA ARG A 390 -47.00 24.63 -7.02
C ARG A 390 -46.08 25.18 -8.11
N HIS A 391 -45.64 26.43 -7.98
CA HIS A 391 -44.82 27.08 -8.97
C HIS A 391 -43.40 26.44 -9.06
N GLU A 392 -42.81 26.10 -7.91
CA GLU A 392 -41.52 25.42 -7.86
C GLU A 392 -41.67 23.97 -8.27
N ALA A 393 -42.70 23.28 -7.80
CA ALA A 393 -43.02 21.91 -8.23
C ALA A 393 -43.12 21.78 -9.75
N ARG A 394 -43.79 22.75 -10.41
CA ARG A 394 -43.91 22.77 -11.86
C ARG A 394 -42.56 22.89 -12.58
N LYS A 395 -41.62 23.67 -12.03
CA LYS A 395 -40.25 23.78 -12.61
C LYS A 395 -39.55 22.45 -12.53
N ILE A 396 -39.62 21.76 -11.38
CA ILE A 396 -39.01 20.45 -11.20
C ILE A 396 -39.69 19.39 -12.09
N ALA A 397 -41.00 19.41 -12.23
CA ALA A 397 -41.75 18.51 -13.12
C ALA A 397 -41.37 18.69 -14.59
N LEU A 398 -41.10 19.95 -15.04
CA LEU A 398 -40.58 20.20 -16.40
C LEU A 398 -39.17 19.59 -16.58
N GLN A 399 -38.32 19.70 -15.59
CA GLN A 399 -37.01 19.05 -15.61
C GLN A 399 -37.12 17.52 -15.67
N LEU A 400 -37.97 16.93 -14.85
CA LEU A 400 -38.25 15.49 -14.85
C LEU A 400 -38.74 15.01 -16.21
N ASN A 401 -39.67 15.73 -16.82
CA ASN A 401 -40.17 15.43 -18.18
C ASN A 401 -39.08 15.56 -19.24
N ALA A 402 -38.12 16.46 -19.07
CA ALA A 402 -36.98 16.57 -19.97
C ALA A 402 -35.97 15.43 -19.81
N LEU A 403 -35.75 14.96 -18.57
CA LEU A 403 -34.87 13.85 -18.27
C LEU A 403 -35.50 12.49 -18.63
N GLN A 404 -36.80 12.37 -18.44
CA GLN A 404 -37.59 11.14 -18.66
C GLN A 404 -38.76 11.37 -19.62
N PRO A 405 -38.56 11.69 -20.91
CA PRO A 405 -39.58 12.15 -21.82
C PRO A 405 -40.63 11.08 -22.21
N TYR A 406 -40.36 9.83 -21.86
CA TYR A 406 -41.30 8.70 -22.13
C TYR A 406 -42.17 8.35 -20.93
N GLU A 407 -41.97 9.01 -19.78
CA GLU A 407 -42.76 8.79 -18.55
C GLU A 407 -43.98 9.70 -18.55
N GLN A 408 -45.16 9.13 -18.90
CA GLN A 408 -46.43 9.86 -19.00
C GLN A 408 -46.83 10.56 -17.70
N GLN A 409 -46.43 10.03 -16.54
CA GLN A 409 -46.76 10.59 -15.23
C GLN A 409 -46.33 12.05 -15.07
N TRP A 410 -45.22 12.47 -15.69
CA TRP A 410 -44.73 13.85 -15.60
C TRP A 410 -45.57 14.82 -16.44
N LEU A 411 -46.09 14.37 -17.56
CA LEU A 411 -47.04 15.17 -18.38
C LEU A 411 -48.37 15.35 -17.66
N ASP A 412 -48.90 14.25 -17.08
CA ASP A 412 -50.15 14.28 -16.32
C ASP A 412 -50.01 15.18 -15.08
N LEU A 413 -48.85 15.14 -14.45
CA LEU A 413 -48.56 15.99 -13.28
C LEU A 413 -48.49 17.48 -13.69
N LEU A 414 -47.85 17.81 -14.83
CA LEU A 414 -47.78 19.17 -15.33
C LEU A 414 -49.16 19.74 -15.63
N ASP A 415 -50.11 18.94 -16.18
CA ASP A 415 -51.48 19.34 -16.43
C ASP A 415 -52.25 19.67 -15.14
N THR A 416 -51.90 18.96 -14.01
CA THR A 416 -52.52 19.21 -12.69
C THR A 416 -51.92 20.42 -11.97
N LEU A 417 -50.75 20.89 -12.37
CA LEU A 417 -50.03 22.02 -11.79
C LEU A 417 -50.24 23.34 -12.59
N GLU A 418 -51.02 23.27 -13.67
CA GLU A 418 -51.49 24.48 -14.35
C GLU A 418 -52.56 25.18 -13.48
#